data_f241b5dc1338d52023568e392abc474a
#
_entry.id   f241b5dc1338d52023568e392abc474a
#
_cell.length_a   1.000
_cell.length_b   1.000
_cell.length_c   1.000
_cell.angle_alpha   90.00
_cell.angle_beta   90.00
_cell.angle_gamma   90.00
#
_symmetry.space_group_name_H-M   'P 1'
#
loop_
_entity.id
_entity.type
_entity.pdbx_description
1 polymer ?
#
loop_
_entity_poly.entity_id
_entity_poly.type
_entity_poly.pdbx_seq_one_letter_code
_entity_poly.pdbx_strand_id
1 'polypeptide(L)'
;MRWDSLFDDLEGQLEHELRAEELDRHAEEERVRIGRLTLRDRLVAVHEGAEHDEQRAVRVILDSGEHLVLRASSFGRDWVTARLVGDTRRPAQVVVPLAAIATVVFTRAQTDLSLAPTTGEQGLGSRLTLPFVLRDLCRRRVAVDVRTTVGDVHGTIDRVGRDHFDLATHEAGRARRQSAVADYRAIPLDSLLLLRL
;
A
#
# COMPACT_ATOMS: atom_id res chain seq x y z
N MET A 1 -12.51 -38.58 52.13
CA MET A 1 -13.51 -37.79 51.42
C MET A 1 -13.33 -36.26 51.53
N ARG A 2 -12.77 -35.71 52.58
CA ARG A 2 -12.64 -34.25 52.75
C ARG A 2 -11.40 -33.66 52.09
N TRP A 3 -10.41 -34.47 51.80
CA TRP A 3 -9.15 -34.04 51.19
C TRP A 3 -9.24 -34.09 49.65
N ASP A 4 -9.95 -35.04 49.06
CA ASP A 4 -10.12 -35.16 47.61
C ASP A 4 -10.83 -33.93 47.00
N SER A 5 -11.90 -33.43 47.70
CA SER A 5 -12.59 -32.22 47.22
C SER A 5 -11.74 -30.95 47.35
N LEU A 6 -10.79 -30.88 48.27
CA LEU A 6 -9.89 -29.76 48.43
C LEU A 6 -8.83 -29.76 47.31
N PHE A 7 -8.34 -30.93 46.92
CA PHE A 7 -7.41 -31.05 45.79
C PHE A 7 -8.07 -30.71 44.45
N ASP A 8 -9.31 -31.18 44.22
CA ASP A 8 -10.10 -30.84 43.05
C ASP A 8 -10.35 -29.32 42.94
N ASP A 9 -10.66 -28.64 44.05
CA ASP A 9 -10.84 -27.19 44.08
C ASP A 9 -9.53 -26.43 43.81
N LEU A 10 -8.40 -26.90 44.35
CA LEU A 10 -7.09 -26.29 44.12
C LEU A 10 -6.61 -26.51 42.68
N GLU A 11 -6.83 -27.69 42.12
CA GLU A 11 -6.53 -27.97 40.71
C GLU A 11 -7.37 -27.08 39.80
N GLY A 12 -8.66 -26.93 40.05
CA GLY A 12 -9.54 -26.04 39.31
C GLY A 12 -9.13 -24.57 39.38
N GLN A 13 -8.67 -24.09 40.54
CA GLN A 13 -8.15 -22.73 40.70
C GLN A 13 -6.85 -22.53 39.94
N LEU A 14 -5.92 -23.49 40.03
CA LEU A 14 -4.63 -23.42 39.30
C LEU A 14 -4.84 -23.44 37.80
N GLU A 15 -5.72 -24.31 37.30
CA GLU A 15 -6.06 -24.34 35.88
C GLU A 15 -6.65 -23.00 35.39
N HIS A 16 -7.49 -22.37 36.22
CA HIS A 16 -8.08 -21.09 35.88
C HIS A 16 -7.07 -19.95 35.84
N GLU A 17 -6.14 -19.92 36.83
CA GLU A 17 -5.03 -18.97 36.85
C GLU A 17 -4.10 -19.16 35.63
N LEU A 18 -3.69 -20.38 35.30
CA LEU A 18 -2.85 -20.68 34.14
C LEU A 18 -3.50 -20.26 32.83
N ARG A 19 -4.81 -20.51 32.68
CA ARG A 19 -5.54 -20.06 31.47
C ARG A 19 -5.63 -18.54 31.38
N ALA A 20 -5.82 -17.85 32.53
CA ALA A 20 -5.84 -16.39 32.56
C ALA A 20 -4.47 -15.79 32.15
N GLU A 21 -3.38 -16.35 32.69
CA GLU A 21 -2.02 -15.94 32.34
C GLU A 21 -1.70 -16.20 30.85
N GLU A 22 -2.14 -17.32 30.30
CA GLU A 22 -2.00 -17.62 28.87
C GLU A 22 -2.75 -16.64 27.98
N LEU A 23 -4.00 -16.29 28.35
CA LEU A 23 -4.80 -15.31 27.63
C LEU A 23 -4.15 -13.91 27.65
N ASP A 24 -3.65 -13.50 28.82
CA ASP A 24 -2.98 -12.20 28.97
C ASP A 24 -1.68 -12.14 28.15
N ARG A 25 -0.90 -13.24 28.16
CA ARG A 25 0.30 -13.32 27.33
C ARG A 25 -0.01 -13.24 25.83
N HIS A 26 -1.02 -13.98 25.36
CA HIS A 26 -1.45 -13.92 23.96
C HIS A 26 -1.97 -12.54 23.57
N ALA A 27 -2.71 -11.87 24.45
CA ALA A 27 -3.18 -10.52 24.21
C ALA A 27 -2.02 -9.52 24.09
N GLU A 28 -0.98 -9.67 24.92
CA GLU A 28 0.20 -8.81 24.85
C GLU A 28 1.06 -9.09 23.61
N GLU A 29 1.28 -10.37 23.26
CA GLU A 29 1.95 -10.75 22.02
C GLU A 29 1.25 -10.15 20.79
N GLU A 30 -0.08 -10.21 20.77
CA GLU A 30 -0.88 -9.65 19.68
C GLU A 30 -0.80 -8.11 19.63
N ARG A 31 -0.82 -7.41 20.77
CA ARG A 31 -0.60 -5.95 20.82
C ARG A 31 0.75 -5.57 20.25
N VAL A 32 1.81 -6.29 20.62
CA VAL A 32 3.16 -6.06 20.12
C VAL A 32 3.21 -6.32 18.61
N ARG A 33 2.57 -7.38 18.14
CA ARG A 33 2.48 -7.69 16.71
C ARG A 33 1.80 -6.58 15.93
N ILE A 34 0.60 -6.15 16.38
CA ILE A 34 -0.16 -5.08 15.73
C ILE A 34 0.62 -3.76 15.74
N GLY A 35 1.31 -3.45 16.85
CA GLY A 35 2.13 -2.23 16.95
C GLY A 35 3.32 -2.16 15.98
N ARG A 36 3.69 -3.27 15.36
CA ARG A 36 4.76 -3.36 14.35
C ARG A 36 4.26 -3.31 12.91
N LEU A 37 2.95 -3.44 12.69
CA LEU A 37 2.38 -3.42 11.33
C LEU A 37 2.55 -2.05 10.69
N THR A 38 3.11 -2.03 9.51
CA THR A 38 3.12 -0.84 8.64
C THR A 38 1.81 -0.74 7.85
N LEU A 39 1.54 0.45 7.28
CA LEU A 39 0.41 0.61 6.36
C LEU A 39 0.51 -0.35 5.17
N ARG A 40 1.74 -0.55 4.67
CA ARG A 40 2.03 -1.52 3.62
C ARG A 40 1.59 -2.93 4.01
N ASP A 41 1.97 -3.40 5.20
CA ASP A 41 1.67 -4.76 5.66
C ASP A 41 0.16 -4.97 5.75
N ARG A 42 -0.58 -3.96 6.22
CA ARG A 42 -2.04 -3.99 6.28
C ARG A 42 -2.69 -4.08 4.90
N LEU A 43 -2.19 -3.33 3.91
CA LEU A 43 -2.69 -3.39 2.54
C LEU A 43 -2.37 -4.72 1.86
N VAL A 44 -1.17 -5.27 2.11
CA VAL A 44 -0.77 -6.61 1.63
C VAL A 44 -1.68 -7.67 2.23
N ALA A 45 -1.94 -7.62 3.54
CA ALA A 45 -2.81 -8.59 4.21
C ALA A 45 -4.23 -8.60 3.63
N VAL A 46 -4.81 -7.43 3.33
CA VAL A 46 -6.11 -7.35 2.63
C VAL A 46 -6.02 -7.94 1.22
N HIS A 47 -4.94 -7.65 0.49
CA HIS A 47 -4.78 -8.17 -0.87
C HIS A 47 -4.66 -9.70 -0.93
N GLU A 48 -3.90 -10.28 0.00
CA GLU A 48 -3.65 -11.72 0.08
C GLU A 48 -4.82 -12.48 0.72
N GLY A 49 -5.43 -11.91 1.78
CA GLY A 49 -6.49 -12.57 2.53
C GLY A 49 -7.89 -12.46 1.92
N ALA A 50 -8.09 -11.59 0.92
CA ALA A 50 -9.40 -11.42 0.30
C ALA A 50 -9.73 -12.58 -0.66
N GLU A 51 -10.81 -13.29 -0.39
CA GLU A 51 -11.29 -14.39 -1.23
C GLU A 51 -11.88 -13.90 -2.55
N HIS A 52 -12.52 -12.74 -2.54
CA HIS A 52 -13.21 -12.16 -3.70
C HIS A 52 -12.54 -10.87 -4.15
N ASP A 53 -12.54 -10.65 -5.45
CA ASP A 53 -11.89 -9.50 -6.08
C ASP A 53 -12.46 -8.13 -5.61
N GLU A 54 -13.75 -8.09 -5.26
CA GLU A 54 -14.39 -6.90 -4.68
C GLU A 54 -13.83 -6.51 -3.31
N GLN A 55 -13.47 -7.49 -2.47
CA GLN A 55 -12.88 -7.26 -1.15
C GLN A 55 -11.46 -6.69 -1.23
N ARG A 56 -10.78 -6.88 -2.38
CA ARG A 56 -9.46 -6.31 -2.67
C ARG A 56 -9.50 -4.83 -3.02
N ALA A 57 -10.69 -4.30 -3.32
CA ALA A 57 -10.87 -2.90 -3.64
C ALA A 57 -10.89 -2.06 -2.36
N VAL A 58 -9.83 -1.29 -2.12
CA VAL A 58 -9.65 -0.48 -0.91
C VAL A 58 -9.84 0.99 -1.24
N ARG A 59 -10.60 1.70 -0.42
CA ARG A 59 -10.72 3.15 -0.51
C ARG A 59 -9.54 3.84 0.15
N VAL A 60 -8.94 4.79 -0.56
CA VAL A 60 -7.86 5.63 -0.04
C VAL A 60 -8.21 7.11 -0.24
N ILE A 61 -7.68 7.94 0.62
CA ILE A 61 -7.69 9.39 0.49
C ILE A 61 -6.24 9.81 0.35
N LEU A 62 -5.92 10.50 -0.74
CA LEU A 62 -4.58 11.04 -0.97
C LEU A 62 -4.37 12.33 -0.15
N ASP A 63 -3.13 12.76 -0.01
CA ASP A 63 -2.78 14.02 0.67
C ASP A 63 -3.43 15.25 0.03
N SER A 64 -3.84 15.17 -1.24
CA SER A 64 -4.66 16.20 -1.89
C SER A 64 -6.12 16.23 -1.44
N GLY A 65 -6.56 15.28 -0.62
CA GLY A 65 -7.96 15.07 -0.27
C GLY A 65 -8.76 14.28 -1.33
N GLU A 66 -8.15 13.85 -2.40
CA GLU A 66 -8.83 13.05 -3.43
C GLU A 66 -9.14 11.65 -2.93
N HIS A 67 -10.37 11.20 -3.18
CA HIS A 67 -10.85 9.87 -2.83
C HIS A 67 -10.70 8.92 -4.03
N LEU A 68 -10.00 7.83 -3.84
CA LEU A 68 -9.80 6.80 -4.87
C LEU A 68 -10.21 5.42 -4.33
N VAL A 69 -10.63 4.56 -5.25
CA VAL A 69 -10.80 3.13 -4.96
C VAL A 69 -9.73 2.38 -5.74
N LEU A 70 -8.83 1.77 -5.02
CA LEU A 70 -7.66 1.07 -5.55
C LEU A 70 -7.85 -0.43 -5.43
N ARG A 71 -7.64 -1.14 -6.52
CA ARG A 71 -7.45 -2.60 -6.51
C ARG A 71 -5.97 -2.88 -6.72
N ALA A 72 -5.27 -3.13 -5.60
CA ALA A 72 -3.85 -3.39 -5.63
C ALA A 72 -3.50 -4.62 -6.48
N SER A 73 -2.37 -4.59 -7.15
CA SER A 73 -1.83 -5.70 -7.95
C SER A 73 -0.42 -6.11 -7.52
N SER A 74 0.39 -5.18 -7.06
CA SER A 74 1.71 -5.48 -6.49
C SER A 74 2.17 -4.38 -5.54
N PHE A 75 3.09 -4.75 -4.64
CA PHE A 75 3.60 -3.87 -3.59
C PHE A 75 5.12 -3.82 -3.64
N GLY A 76 5.64 -2.61 -3.67
CA GLY A 76 7.05 -2.34 -3.42
C GLY A 76 7.31 -2.06 -1.94
N ARG A 77 8.48 -1.49 -1.65
CA ARG A 77 8.85 -1.05 -0.31
C ARG A 77 8.01 0.15 0.15
N ASP A 78 7.82 1.12 -0.73
CA ASP A 78 7.26 2.45 -0.48
C ASP A 78 6.21 2.88 -1.52
N TRP A 79 5.71 1.94 -2.32
CA TRP A 79 4.70 2.16 -3.36
C TRP A 79 3.81 0.93 -3.56
N VAL A 80 2.67 1.16 -4.19
CA VAL A 80 1.73 0.13 -4.64
C VAL A 80 1.35 0.38 -6.10
N THR A 81 1.28 -0.69 -6.92
CA THR A 81 0.57 -0.65 -8.20
C THR A 81 -0.87 -1.09 -7.98
N ALA A 82 -1.76 -0.41 -8.63
CA ALA A 82 -3.18 -0.70 -8.53
C ALA A 82 -3.92 -0.39 -9.82
N ARG A 83 -5.14 -0.91 -9.92
CA ARG A 83 -6.12 -0.49 -10.91
C ARG A 83 -7.13 0.42 -10.22
N LEU A 84 -7.46 1.55 -10.84
CA LEU A 84 -8.53 2.42 -10.37
C LEU A 84 -9.88 1.76 -10.62
N VAL A 85 -10.71 1.67 -9.59
CA VAL A 85 -12.08 1.16 -9.70
C VAL A 85 -13.02 2.34 -9.91
N GLY A 86 -13.91 2.23 -10.90
CA GLY A 86 -14.89 3.31 -11.23
C GLY A 86 -14.43 4.26 -12.35
N ASP A 87 -13.19 4.18 -12.79
CA ASP A 87 -12.76 4.90 -14.01
C ASP A 87 -13.20 4.14 -15.26
N THR A 88 -14.32 4.57 -15.83
CA THR A 88 -14.96 3.89 -16.97
C THR A 88 -14.28 4.19 -18.30
N ARG A 89 -13.40 5.19 -18.35
CA ARG A 89 -12.82 5.66 -19.63
C ARG A 89 -11.64 4.82 -20.10
N ARG A 90 -10.83 4.26 -19.18
CA ARG A 90 -9.80 3.22 -19.43
C ARG A 90 -9.46 2.56 -18.10
N PRO A 91 -9.27 1.23 -18.06
CA PRO A 91 -8.69 0.59 -16.87
C PRO A 91 -7.26 1.12 -16.68
N ALA A 92 -7.13 2.21 -15.94
CA ALA A 92 -5.84 2.85 -15.72
C ALA A 92 -5.07 2.10 -14.64
N GLN A 93 -3.91 1.60 -15.02
CA GLN A 93 -2.92 1.13 -14.04
C GLN A 93 -2.24 2.35 -13.43
N VAL A 94 -2.14 2.35 -12.11
CA VAL A 94 -1.52 3.45 -11.38
C VAL A 94 -0.41 2.95 -10.47
N VAL A 95 0.57 3.80 -10.24
CA VAL A 95 1.58 3.66 -9.18
C VAL A 95 1.30 4.74 -8.15
N VAL A 96 1.09 4.35 -6.91
CA VAL A 96 0.81 5.26 -5.79
C VAL A 96 1.92 5.12 -4.76
N PRO A 97 2.65 6.19 -4.44
CA PRO A 97 3.56 6.20 -3.29
C PRO A 97 2.74 5.97 -2.01
N LEU A 98 3.20 5.11 -1.12
CA LEU A 98 2.51 4.89 0.16
C LEU A 98 2.49 6.16 1.03
N ALA A 99 3.52 7.00 0.91
CA ALA A 99 3.60 8.29 1.59
C ALA A 99 2.54 9.29 1.11
N ALA A 100 1.99 9.13 -0.09
CA ALA A 100 0.93 10.00 -0.63
C ALA A 100 -0.48 9.61 -0.14
N ILE A 101 -0.60 8.53 0.63
CA ILE A 101 -1.87 8.05 1.18
C ILE A 101 -2.07 8.66 2.57
N ALA A 102 -2.90 9.67 2.67
CA ALA A 102 -3.28 10.28 3.94
C ALA A 102 -4.14 9.34 4.80
N THR A 103 -5.04 8.58 4.16
CA THR A 103 -5.97 7.71 4.88
C THR A 103 -6.35 6.49 4.04
N VAL A 104 -6.44 5.35 4.70
CA VAL A 104 -7.08 4.16 4.13
C VAL A 104 -8.39 3.91 4.86
N VAL A 105 -9.47 3.74 4.10
CA VAL A 105 -10.82 3.50 4.63
C VAL A 105 -11.16 2.02 4.42
N PHE A 106 -10.97 1.23 5.44
CA PHE A 106 -11.32 -0.19 5.45
C PHE A 106 -12.78 -0.43 5.82
N THR A 107 -13.41 -1.42 5.20
CA THR A 107 -14.64 -2.04 5.72
C THR A 107 -14.32 -2.86 6.97
N ARG A 108 -15.33 -3.33 7.70
CA ARG A 108 -15.14 -4.21 8.86
C ARG A 108 -14.35 -5.47 8.47
N ALA A 109 -14.76 -6.15 7.42
CA ALA A 109 -14.07 -7.36 6.94
C ALA A 109 -12.62 -7.08 6.51
N GLN A 110 -12.38 -5.95 5.82
CA GLN A 110 -11.01 -5.54 5.47
C GLN A 110 -10.17 -5.18 6.70
N THR A 111 -10.77 -4.62 7.75
CA THR A 111 -10.06 -4.36 9.01
C THR A 111 -9.58 -5.67 9.61
N ASP A 112 -10.45 -6.66 9.73
CA ASP A 112 -10.12 -7.96 10.28
C ASP A 112 -9.02 -8.65 9.44
N LEU A 113 -9.15 -8.65 8.11
CA LEU A 113 -8.11 -9.15 7.19
C LEU A 113 -6.78 -8.41 7.34
N SER A 114 -6.82 -7.08 7.46
CA SER A 114 -5.61 -6.24 7.54
C SER A 114 -4.77 -6.49 8.79
N LEU A 115 -5.37 -7.03 9.82
CA LEU A 115 -4.73 -7.37 11.08
C LEU A 115 -4.34 -8.85 11.17
N ALA A 116 -4.77 -9.67 10.23
CA ALA A 116 -4.40 -11.09 10.20
C ALA A 116 -2.89 -11.26 9.95
N PRO A 117 -2.27 -12.32 10.51
CA PRO A 117 -0.90 -12.68 10.17
C PRO A 117 -0.78 -12.97 8.67
N THR A 118 0.14 -12.32 8.00
CA THR A 118 0.46 -12.62 6.60
C THR A 118 1.49 -13.74 6.56
N THR A 119 1.21 -14.78 5.80
CA THR A 119 2.14 -15.90 5.54
C THR A 119 3.02 -15.65 4.33
N GLY A 120 2.83 -14.52 3.64
CA GLY A 120 3.52 -14.19 2.42
C GLY A 120 5.02 -13.96 2.65
N GLU A 121 5.85 -14.80 2.00
CA GLU A 121 7.28 -14.50 1.87
C GLU A 121 7.42 -13.12 1.22
N GLN A 122 8.19 -12.25 1.85
CA GLN A 122 8.53 -10.95 1.27
C GLN A 122 9.41 -11.20 0.03
N GLY A 123 8.78 -11.37 -1.12
CA GLY A 123 9.47 -11.55 -2.39
C GLY A 123 10.41 -10.37 -2.71
N LEU A 124 11.32 -10.54 -3.67
CA LEU A 124 12.26 -9.49 -4.09
C LEU A 124 11.55 -8.16 -4.42
N GLY A 125 10.32 -8.22 -4.91
CA GLY A 125 9.48 -7.03 -5.21
C GLY A 125 9.29 -6.11 -4.01
N SER A 126 9.17 -6.66 -2.80
CA SER A 126 8.96 -5.89 -1.56
C SER A 126 10.13 -4.98 -1.18
N ARG A 127 11.31 -5.20 -1.76
CA ARG A 127 12.53 -4.40 -1.52
C ARG A 127 12.69 -3.27 -2.54
N LEU A 128 11.93 -3.31 -3.65
CA LEU A 128 12.02 -2.31 -4.71
C LEU A 128 11.41 -0.98 -4.24
N THR A 129 12.17 0.08 -4.38
CA THR A 129 11.74 1.44 -4.05
C THR A 129 11.08 2.13 -5.25
N LEU A 130 10.30 3.18 -5.00
CA LEU A 130 9.67 3.99 -6.04
C LEU A 130 10.67 4.50 -7.11
N PRO A 131 11.87 5.03 -6.76
CA PRO A 131 12.87 5.41 -7.76
C PRO A 131 13.28 4.26 -8.70
N PHE A 132 13.21 3.01 -8.25
CA PHE A 132 13.49 1.87 -9.13
C PHE A 132 12.42 1.73 -10.23
N VAL A 133 11.14 1.86 -9.87
CA VAL A 133 10.02 1.83 -10.83
C VAL A 133 10.12 2.99 -11.80
N LEU A 134 10.40 4.20 -11.30
CA LEU A 134 10.55 5.39 -12.15
C LEU A 134 11.70 5.23 -13.15
N ARG A 135 12.83 4.61 -12.76
CA ARG A 135 13.94 4.31 -13.66
C ARG A 135 13.55 3.30 -14.75
N ASP A 136 12.72 2.31 -14.43
CA ASP A 136 12.22 1.38 -15.43
C ASP A 136 11.30 2.08 -16.43
N LEU A 137 10.36 2.92 -15.97
CA LEU A 137 9.51 3.75 -16.84
C LEU A 137 10.33 4.70 -17.71
N CYS A 138 11.35 5.34 -17.14
CA CYS A 138 12.31 6.19 -17.84
C CYS A 138 13.02 5.42 -18.94
N ARG A 139 13.57 4.24 -18.65
CA ARG A 139 14.28 3.39 -19.62
C ARG A 139 13.37 2.95 -20.77
N ARG A 140 12.12 2.63 -20.48
CA ARG A 140 11.12 2.22 -21.48
C ARG A 140 10.51 3.39 -22.23
N ARG A 141 10.82 4.64 -21.84
CA ARG A 141 10.27 5.85 -22.45
C ARG A 141 8.73 5.87 -22.43
N VAL A 142 8.14 5.36 -21.36
CA VAL A 142 6.68 5.34 -21.19
C VAL A 142 6.20 6.76 -20.93
N ALA A 143 5.17 7.20 -21.68
CA ALA A 143 4.45 8.42 -21.37
C ALA A 143 3.54 8.18 -20.14
N VAL A 144 3.52 9.12 -19.22
CA VAL A 144 2.80 9.02 -17.94
C VAL A 144 2.00 10.29 -17.66
N ASP A 145 0.86 10.11 -17.00
CA ASP A 145 0.16 11.21 -16.36
C ASP A 145 0.60 11.26 -14.89
N VAL A 146 1.22 12.35 -14.50
CA VAL A 146 1.76 12.58 -13.17
C VAL A 146 0.83 13.50 -12.41
N ARG A 147 0.28 13.03 -11.30
CA ARG A 147 -0.46 13.86 -10.35
C ARG A 147 0.43 14.25 -9.20
N THR A 148 0.49 15.54 -8.94
CA THR A 148 1.27 16.12 -7.86
C THR A 148 0.39 16.93 -6.93
N THR A 149 0.92 17.37 -5.80
CA THR A 149 0.24 18.27 -4.86
C THR A 149 -0.15 19.61 -5.45
N VAL A 150 0.48 19.99 -6.59
CA VAL A 150 0.23 21.29 -7.26
C VAL A 150 -0.49 21.17 -8.62
N GLY A 151 -0.87 19.95 -9.01
CA GLY A 151 -1.64 19.69 -10.24
C GLY A 151 -1.12 18.52 -11.06
N ASP A 152 -1.80 18.31 -12.19
CA ASP A 152 -1.54 17.20 -13.09
C ASP A 152 -0.64 17.66 -14.26
N VAL A 153 0.24 16.76 -14.71
CA VAL A 153 1.14 17.00 -15.84
C VAL A 153 1.35 15.71 -16.63
N HIS A 154 1.34 15.82 -17.96
CA HIS A 154 1.62 14.70 -18.88
C HIS A 154 3.02 14.81 -19.45
N GLY A 155 3.71 13.68 -19.56
CA GLY A 155 5.06 13.67 -20.13
C GLY A 155 5.75 12.33 -20.09
N THR A 156 7.05 12.35 -20.34
CA THR A 156 7.93 11.17 -20.28
C THR A 156 9.04 11.44 -19.28
N ILE A 157 9.28 10.48 -18.38
CA ILE A 157 10.36 10.59 -17.40
C ILE A 157 11.70 10.54 -18.17
N ASP A 158 12.53 11.57 -17.97
CA ASP A 158 13.81 11.72 -18.65
C ASP A 158 15.00 11.29 -17.79
N ARG A 159 14.94 11.60 -16.51
CA ARG A 159 15.95 11.23 -15.49
C ARG A 159 15.30 10.97 -14.15
N VAL A 160 15.96 10.16 -13.33
CA VAL A 160 15.51 9.89 -11.96
C VAL A 160 16.67 10.08 -11.00
N GLY A 161 16.56 11.09 -10.18
CA GLY A 161 17.50 11.44 -9.11
C GLY A 161 17.30 10.58 -7.85
N ARG A 162 17.81 11.08 -6.74
CA ARG A 162 17.66 10.45 -5.43
C ARG A 162 16.30 10.73 -4.81
N ASP A 163 15.83 11.95 -4.92
CA ASP A 163 14.65 12.55 -4.26
C ASP A 163 13.70 13.25 -5.24
N HIS A 164 14.01 13.23 -6.54
CA HIS A 164 13.23 13.86 -7.61
C HIS A 164 13.36 13.07 -8.92
N PHE A 165 12.55 13.44 -9.90
CA PHE A 165 12.71 13.01 -11.28
C PHE A 165 12.43 14.18 -12.24
N ASP A 166 13.09 14.15 -13.40
CA ASP A 166 12.84 15.10 -14.48
C ASP A 166 11.79 14.52 -15.43
N LEU A 167 10.72 15.29 -15.66
CA LEU A 167 9.66 14.98 -16.61
C LEU A 167 9.77 15.93 -17.81
N ALA A 168 9.97 15.37 -19.01
CA ALA A 168 9.84 16.09 -20.27
C ALA A 168 8.35 16.16 -20.62
N THR A 169 7.75 17.35 -20.51
CA THR A 169 6.32 17.56 -20.76
C THR A 169 6.02 17.65 -22.23
N HIS A 170 4.94 17.04 -22.68
CA HIS A 170 4.45 17.09 -24.07
C HIS A 170 2.95 16.81 -24.11
N GLU A 171 2.29 17.13 -25.23
CA GLU A 171 0.88 16.83 -25.42
C GLU A 171 0.61 15.31 -25.43
N ALA A 172 -0.50 14.91 -24.77
CA ALA A 172 -0.95 13.52 -24.76
C ALA A 172 -1.23 13.02 -26.21
N GLY A 173 -0.82 11.79 -26.50
CA GLY A 173 -1.00 11.18 -27.82
C GLY A 173 0.06 11.56 -28.86
N ARG A 174 0.99 12.43 -28.55
CA ARG A 174 2.15 12.72 -29.42
C ARG A 174 3.37 11.94 -28.93
N ALA A 175 4.05 11.27 -29.90
CA ALA A 175 5.34 10.66 -29.60
C ALA A 175 6.34 11.73 -29.12
N ARG A 176 7.09 11.44 -28.07
CA ARG A 176 8.17 12.32 -27.58
C ARG A 176 9.20 12.55 -28.70
N ARG A 177 9.13 13.69 -29.35
CA ARG A 177 10.19 14.24 -30.20
C ARG A 177 10.79 15.42 -29.47
N GLN A 178 12.09 15.67 -29.67
CA GLN A 178 12.77 16.78 -28.99
C GLN A 178 12.10 18.14 -29.30
N SER A 179 11.54 18.28 -30.50
CA SER A 179 10.76 19.45 -30.93
C SER A 179 9.35 19.54 -30.36
N ALA A 180 8.85 18.51 -29.67
CA ALA A 180 7.51 18.45 -29.09
C ALA A 180 7.52 18.62 -27.56
N VAL A 181 8.71 18.69 -26.94
CA VAL A 181 8.86 18.94 -25.51
C VAL A 181 8.57 20.41 -25.23
N ALA A 182 7.57 20.68 -24.37
CA ALA A 182 7.19 22.04 -24.01
C ALA A 182 8.11 22.61 -22.93
N ASP A 183 8.36 21.82 -21.88
CA ASP A 183 9.26 22.15 -20.78
C ASP A 183 9.83 20.89 -20.10
N TYR A 184 10.78 21.07 -19.20
CA TYR A 184 11.29 20.02 -18.31
C TYR A 184 10.97 20.41 -16.87
N ARG A 185 10.33 19.51 -16.13
CA ARG A 185 9.95 19.73 -14.73
C ARG A 185 10.70 18.77 -13.83
N ALA A 186 11.47 19.31 -12.90
CA ALA A 186 12.01 18.54 -11.79
C ALA A 186 10.93 18.41 -10.73
N ILE A 187 10.44 17.18 -10.52
CA ILE A 187 9.33 16.87 -9.61
C ILE A 187 9.91 16.14 -8.40
N PRO A 188 9.83 16.72 -7.18
CA PRO A 188 10.22 16.03 -5.95
C PRO A 188 9.34 14.79 -5.74
N LEU A 189 9.95 13.71 -5.23
CA LEU A 189 9.20 12.47 -4.96
C LEU A 189 8.12 12.68 -3.89
N ASP A 190 8.35 13.56 -2.93
CA ASP A 190 7.41 13.89 -1.86
C ASP A 190 6.16 14.65 -2.36
N SER A 191 6.24 15.28 -3.55
CA SER A 191 5.09 15.94 -4.17
C SER A 191 4.26 15.01 -5.06
N LEU A 192 4.77 13.81 -5.33
CA LEU A 192 4.10 12.83 -6.18
C LEU A 192 2.95 12.15 -5.46
N LEU A 193 1.74 12.29 -5.97
CA LEU A 193 0.55 11.64 -5.43
C LEU A 193 0.23 10.34 -6.19
N LEU A 194 0.37 10.36 -7.52
CA LEU A 194 -0.04 9.24 -8.36
C LEU A 194 0.62 9.33 -9.74
N LEU A 195 1.02 8.19 -10.28
CA LEU A 195 1.39 8.02 -11.68
C LEU A 195 0.33 7.15 -12.36
N ARG A 196 -0.20 7.60 -13.49
CA ARG A 196 -1.09 6.81 -14.34
C ARG A 196 -0.34 6.39 -15.60
N LEU A 197 -0.49 5.10 -15.96
CA LEU A 197 0.15 4.46 -17.12
C LEU A 197 -0.87 4.19 -18.23
#